data_660508183fd75121456c6e0902daaa86
#
_entry.id   660508183fd75121456c6e0902daaa86
#
_cell.length_a   1.000
_cell.length_b   1.000
_cell.length_c   1.000
_cell.angle_alpha   90.00
_cell.angle_beta   90.00
_cell.angle_gamma   90.00
#
_symmetry.space_group_name_H-M   'P 1'
#
loop_
_entity.id
_entity.type
_entity.pdbx_description
1 polymer ?
#
loop_
_entity_poly.entity_id
_entity_poly.type
_entity_poly.pdbx_seq_one_letter_code
_entity_poly.pdbx_strand_id
1 'polypeptide(L)'
;MGGIFLTHKEVIMDAITQFDLNILHEIHEGISCGFLDAVFPKLTLLCYLFIGAAVVFLFFRKFRQGGAAMCGAILLSLLVGNLLLKNLVARDRPCWIDPDFLQLLVSVPKDFSFPSAHTMISVSAAAALFHYSKALGIPALVIAALVGFSRLYLFVHFPTDVLVGAVIGVLLAVVSC
;
A
#
# COMPACT_ATOMS: atom_id res chain seq x y z
N MET A 1 29.47 21.70 -21.48
CA MET A 1 28.28 20.87 -21.78
C MET A 1 28.63 19.44 -21.40
N GLY A 2 28.35 19.05 -20.17
CA GLY A 2 28.54 17.67 -19.68
C GLY A 2 27.25 16.90 -19.91
N GLY A 3 27.20 16.06 -20.94
CA GLY A 3 26.09 15.13 -21.12
C GLY A 3 26.10 14.14 -19.96
N ILE A 4 25.06 14.17 -19.11
CA ILE A 4 24.84 13.16 -18.08
C ILE A 4 24.42 11.87 -18.82
N PHE A 5 25.35 10.92 -18.96
CA PHE A 5 25.01 9.58 -19.43
C PHE A 5 24.26 8.89 -18.29
N LEU A 6 22.92 8.88 -18.40
CA LEU A 6 22.07 8.08 -17.51
C LEU A 6 22.46 6.61 -17.62
N THR A 7 22.55 5.93 -16.50
CA THR A 7 22.78 4.48 -16.50
C THR A 7 21.54 3.78 -17.01
N HIS A 8 21.68 2.56 -17.54
CA HIS A 8 20.56 1.76 -18.03
C HIS A 8 19.46 1.57 -16.95
N LYS A 9 19.86 1.53 -15.68
CA LYS A 9 18.96 1.45 -14.52
C LYS A 9 18.14 2.73 -14.36
N GLU A 10 18.75 3.90 -14.48
CA GLU A 10 18.05 5.20 -14.37
C GLU A 10 17.03 5.37 -15.48
N VAL A 11 17.38 5.03 -16.72
CA VAL A 11 16.44 5.10 -17.87
C VAL A 11 15.22 4.20 -17.66
N ILE A 12 15.40 2.97 -17.16
CA ILE A 12 14.29 2.06 -16.89
C ILE A 12 13.42 2.57 -15.74
N MET A 13 14.03 3.08 -14.66
CA MET A 13 13.29 3.64 -13.52
C MET A 13 12.47 4.86 -13.92
N ASP A 14 13.03 5.73 -14.76
CA ASP A 14 12.31 6.91 -15.28
C ASP A 14 11.13 6.49 -16.18
N ALA A 15 11.32 5.49 -17.05
CA ALA A 15 10.23 4.99 -17.89
C ALA A 15 9.08 4.40 -17.08
N ILE A 16 9.37 3.62 -16.04
CA ILE A 16 8.37 3.06 -15.12
C ILE A 16 7.66 4.19 -14.36
N THR A 17 8.40 5.19 -13.90
CA THR A 17 7.85 6.31 -13.15
C THR A 17 6.91 7.15 -14.03
N GLN A 18 7.28 7.42 -15.28
CA GLN A 18 6.41 8.14 -16.23
C GLN A 18 5.15 7.34 -16.57
N PHE A 19 5.27 6.04 -16.78
CA PHE A 19 4.11 5.18 -16.99
C PHE A 19 3.16 5.19 -15.79
N ASP A 20 3.69 5.06 -14.58
CA ASP A 20 2.93 5.12 -13.34
C ASP A 20 2.25 6.48 -13.14
N LEU A 21 2.95 7.59 -13.44
CA LEU A 21 2.37 8.96 -13.36
C LEU A 21 1.19 9.12 -14.32
N ASN A 22 1.33 8.66 -15.56
CA ASN A 22 0.23 8.75 -16.53
C ASN A 22 -1.03 8.04 -16.03
N ILE A 23 -0.88 6.84 -15.44
CA ILE A 23 -2.01 6.12 -14.85
C ILE A 23 -2.63 6.91 -13.68
N LEU A 24 -1.82 7.55 -12.83
CA LEU A 24 -2.33 8.35 -11.71
C LEU A 24 -3.10 9.58 -12.20
N HIS A 25 -2.60 10.25 -13.24
CA HIS A 25 -3.30 11.39 -13.88
C HIS A 25 -4.65 10.94 -14.45
N GLU A 26 -4.68 9.85 -15.23
CA GLU A 26 -5.92 9.30 -15.79
C GLU A 26 -6.94 8.90 -14.68
N ILE A 27 -6.47 8.28 -13.59
CA ILE A 27 -7.34 7.94 -12.45
C ILE A 27 -7.95 9.21 -11.87
N HIS A 28 -7.13 10.24 -11.60
CA HIS A 28 -7.62 11.45 -10.96
C HIS A 28 -8.57 12.22 -11.87
N GLU A 29 -8.20 12.45 -13.14
CA GLU A 29 -9.03 13.15 -14.11
C GLU A 29 -10.34 12.42 -14.43
N GLY A 30 -10.30 11.07 -14.44
CA GLY A 30 -11.45 10.24 -14.80
C GLY A 30 -12.51 10.07 -13.70
N ILE A 31 -12.11 10.05 -12.42
CA ILE A 31 -13.03 9.71 -11.33
C ILE A 31 -13.06 10.71 -10.18
N SER A 32 -12.26 11.78 -10.22
CA SER A 32 -12.23 12.78 -9.15
C SER A 32 -13.58 13.46 -8.98
N CYS A 33 -14.09 13.43 -7.73
CA CYS A 33 -15.29 14.15 -7.35
C CYS A 33 -15.31 14.41 -5.84
N GLY A 34 -16.04 15.43 -5.39
CA GLY A 34 -16.09 15.84 -4.00
C GLY A 34 -16.55 14.74 -3.02
N PHE A 35 -17.34 13.76 -3.47
CA PHE A 35 -17.70 12.62 -2.65
C PHE A 35 -16.48 11.71 -2.39
N LEU A 36 -15.71 11.38 -3.42
CA LEU A 36 -14.51 10.55 -3.31
C LEU A 36 -13.41 11.29 -2.53
N ASP A 37 -13.28 12.59 -2.70
CA ASP A 37 -12.35 13.43 -1.93
C ASP A 37 -12.63 13.38 -0.43
N ALA A 38 -13.89 13.27 -0.04
CA ALA A 38 -14.27 13.13 1.36
C ALA A 38 -14.11 11.69 1.90
N VAL A 39 -14.20 10.68 1.04
CA VAL A 39 -14.18 9.25 1.42
C VAL A 39 -12.78 8.66 1.44
N PHE A 40 -11.96 8.89 0.39
CA PHE A 40 -10.68 8.21 0.24
C PHE A 40 -9.64 8.51 1.35
N PRO A 41 -9.53 9.73 1.90
CA PRO A 41 -8.66 9.95 3.05
C PRO A 41 -9.05 9.08 4.26
N LYS A 42 -10.35 8.84 4.45
CA LYS A 42 -10.88 8.01 5.55
C LYS A 42 -10.67 6.52 5.31
N LEU A 43 -10.70 6.05 4.05
CA LEU A 43 -10.40 4.66 3.71
C LEU A 43 -9.00 4.24 4.14
N THR A 44 -8.06 5.16 4.13
CA THR A 44 -6.71 4.92 4.66
C THR A 44 -6.71 4.43 6.11
N LEU A 45 -7.65 4.94 6.93
CA LEU A 45 -7.78 4.57 8.33
C LEU A 45 -8.20 3.10 8.51
N LEU A 46 -8.80 2.48 7.48
CA LEU A 46 -9.16 1.06 7.53
C LEU A 46 -7.93 0.14 7.66
N CYS A 47 -6.75 0.61 7.28
CA CYS A 47 -5.50 -0.12 7.55
C CYS A 47 -5.32 -0.37 9.06
N TYR A 48 -5.67 0.59 9.91
CA TYR A 48 -5.57 0.45 11.37
C TYR A 48 -6.62 -0.52 11.93
N LEU A 49 -7.76 -0.71 11.25
CA LEU A 49 -8.74 -1.74 11.64
C LEU A 49 -8.16 -3.15 11.52
N PHE A 50 -7.30 -3.42 10.54
CA PHE A 50 -6.62 -4.71 10.43
C PHE A 50 -5.70 -4.97 11.62
N ILE A 51 -4.99 -3.94 12.08
CA ILE A 51 -4.12 -4.04 13.26
C ILE A 51 -4.96 -4.29 14.52
N GLY A 52 -6.03 -3.52 14.70
CA GLY A 52 -6.94 -3.71 15.84
C GLY A 52 -7.62 -5.08 15.82
N ALA A 53 -8.12 -5.53 14.66
CA ALA A 53 -8.74 -6.84 14.50
C ALA A 53 -7.77 -7.98 14.80
N ALA A 54 -6.53 -7.89 14.34
CA ALA A 54 -5.49 -8.89 14.62
C ALA A 54 -5.29 -9.07 16.13
N VAL A 55 -5.17 -7.96 16.87
CA VAL A 55 -5.02 -7.99 18.34
C VAL A 55 -6.27 -8.53 19.02
N VAL A 56 -7.46 -8.06 18.64
CA VAL A 56 -8.73 -8.50 19.22
C VAL A 56 -8.94 -10.00 19.02
N PHE A 57 -8.62 -10.53 17.84
CA PHE A 57 -8.79 -11.97 17.56
C PHE A 57 -7.92 -12.87 18.42
N LEU A 58 -6.81 -12.39 18.98
CA LEU A 58 -6.00 -13.15 19.92
C LEU A 58 -6.76 -13.54 21.19
N PHE A 59 -7.72 -12.73 21.63
CA PHE A 59 -8.50 -12.95 22.85
C PHE A 59 -9.67 -13.93 22.65
N PHE A 60 -10.09 -14.18 21.39
CA PHE A 60 -11.16 -15.13 21.11
C PHE A 60 -10.60 -16.50 20.70
N ARG A 61 -10.89 -17.54 21.49
CA ARG A 61 -10.38 -18.91 21.21
C ARG A 61 -10.60 -19.40 19.79
N LYS A 62 -11.77 -19.05 19.21
CA LYS A 62 -12.17 -19.42 17.85
C LYS A 62 -11.29 -18.77 16.77
N PHE A 63 -10.79 -17.57 16.99
CA PHE A 63 -10.08 -16.74 16.00
C PHE A 63 -8.59 -16.56 16.33
N ARG A 64 -8.13 -17.10 17.45
CA ARG A 64 -6.77 -16.88 17.97
C ARG A 64 -5.66 -17.20 16.97
N GLN A 65 -5.78 -18.32 16.24
CA GLN A 65 -4.77 -18.70 15.24
C GLN A 65 -4.73 -17.69 14.09
N GLY A 66 -5.90 -17.29 13.56
CA GLY A 66 -6.00 -16.26 12.54
C GLY A 66 -5.45 -14.91 13.05
N GLY A 67 -5.78 -14.52 14.27
CA GLY A 67 -5.24 -13.30 14.89
C GLY A 67 -3.71 -13.33 15.03
N ALA A 68 -3.14 -14.46 15.45
CA ALA A 68 -1.70 -14.62 15.55
C ALA A 68 -1.01 -14.55 14.19
N ALA A 69 -1.56 -15.21 13.17
CA ALA A 69 -1.06 -15.13 11.81
C ALA A 69 -1.15 -13.69 11.25
N MET A 70 -2.27 -12.98 11.48
CA MET A 70 -2.41 -11.56 11.11
C MET A 70 -1.34 -10.70 11.78
N CYS A 71 -1.12 -10.87 13.09
CA CYS A 71 -0.08 -10.13 13.82
C CYS A 71 1.32 -10.42 13.25
N GLY A 72 1.65 -11.67 12.99
CA GLY A 72 2.91 -12.07 12.35
C GLY A 72 3.09 -11.44 10.97
N ALA A 73 2.07 -11.52 10.11
CA ALA A 73 2.09 -10.96 8.77
C ALA A 73 2.24 -9.43 8.78
N ILE A 74 1.54 -8.74 9.68
CA ILE A 74 1.67 -7.28 9.87
C ILE A 74 3.08 -6.91 10.33
N LEU A 75 3.61 -7.64 11.34
CA LEU A 75 4.95 -7.39 11.85
C LEU A 75 6.02 -7.58 10.76
N LEU A 76 5.94 -8.68 10.01
CA LEU A 76 6.83 -8.91 8.86
C LEU A 76 6.68 -7.83 7.80
N SER A 77 5.45 -7.35 7.53
CA SER A 77 5.21 -6.25 6.59
C SER A 77 5.88 -4.95 7.04
N LEU A 78 5.85 -4.64 8.32
CA LEU A 78 6.54 -3.47 8.87
C LEU A 78 8.06 -3.61 8.77
N LEU A 79 8.60 -4.78 9.11
CA LEU A 79 10.05 -5.03 9.06
C LEU A 79 10.56 -5.01 7.61
N VAL A 80 9.94 -5.77 6.73
CA VAL A 80 10.39 -5.90 5.34
C VAL A 80 10.11 -4.61 4.56
N GLY A 81 8.91 -4.04 4.70
CA GLY A 81 8.50 -2.87 3.93
C GLY A 81 9.16 -1.59 4.43
N ASN A 82 8.93 -1.23 5.70
CA ASN A 82 9.35 0.08 6.20
C ASN A 82 10.84 0.15 6.56
N LEU A 83 11.39 -0.90 7.18
CA LEU A 83 12.78 -0.86 7.60
C LEU A 83 13.74 -1.25 6.47
N LEU A 84 13.41 -2.26 5.65
CA LEU A 84 14.31 -2.77 4.64
C LEU A 84 14.08 -2.11 3.27
N LEU A 85 12.93 -2.38 2.65
CA LEU A 85 12.71 -2.03 1.23
C LEU A 85 12.60 -0.53 0.98
N LYS A 86 11.96 0.24 1.86
CA LYS A 86 11.85 1.70 1.70
C LYS A 86 13.20 2.38 1.62
N ASN A 87 14.11 1.99 2.51
CA ASN A 87 15.45 2.58 2.55
C ASN A 87 16.36 2.06 1.44
N LEU A 88 16.12 0.81 0.99
CA LEU A 88 16.94 0.20 -0.06
C LEU A 88 16.61 0.74 -1.45
N VAL A 89 15.33 0.93 -1.74
CA VAL A 89 14.86 1.40 -3.06
C VAL A 89 14.84 2.92 -3.13
N ALA A 90 14.50 3.59 -2.03
CA ALA A 90 14.47 5.05 -1.87
C ALA A 90 13.76 5.78 -3.02
N ARG A 91 12.59 5.26 -3.46
CA ARG A 91 11.79 5.84 -4.56
C ARG A 91 11.06 7.08 -4.09
N ASP A 92 11.19 8.18 -4.81
CA ASP A 92 10.41 9.39 -4.59
C ASP A 92 8.91 9.14 -4.75
N ARG A 93 8.08 9.98 -4.15
CA ARG A 93 6.63 9.87 -4.24
C ARG A 93 6.08 10.64 -5.44
N PRO A 94 4.90 10.24 -5.98
CA PRO A 94 4.24 11.02 -7.03
C PRO A 94 4.09 12.50 -6.67
N CYS A 95 3.61 12.77 -5.45
CA CYS A 95 3.41 14.13 -4.95
C CYS A 95 4.71 14.93 -4.70
N TRP A 96 5.88 14.31 -4.74
CA TRP A 96 7.17 15.01 -4.70
C TRP A 96 7.69 15.31 -6.10
N ILE A 97 7.36 14.45 -7.07
CA ILE A 97 7.80 14.59 -8.47
C ILE A 97 6.91 15.59 -9.20
N ASP A 98 5.61 15.55 -8.96
CA ASP A 98 4.62 16.44 -9.57
C ASP A 98 3.74 17.11 -8.48
N PRO A 99 4.30 18.07 -7.72
CA PRO A 99 3.62 18.69 -6.59
C PRO A 99 2.47 19.63 -7.00
N ASP A 100 2.48 20.10 -8.25
CA ASP A 100 1.52 21.09 -8.75
C ASP A 100 0.30 20.45 -9.43
N PHE A 101 0.32 19.13 -9.64
CA PHE A 101 -0.76 18.41 -10.32
C PHE A 101 -2.09 18.51 -9.57
N LEU A 102 -2.08 18.36 -8.24
CA LEU A 102 -3.28 18.50 -7.42
C LEU A 102 -2.96 18.92 -5.99
N GLN A 103 -3.95 19.58 -5.36
CA GLN A 103 -3.88 19.83 -3.93
C GLN A 103 -4.13 18.52 -3.16
N LEU A 104 -3.13 18.06 -2.41
CA LEU A 104 -3.23 16.82 -1.66
C LEU A 104 -4.33 16.88 -0.58
N LEU A 105 -5.15 15.85 -0.54
CA LEU A 105 -6.22 15.67 0.46
C LEU A 105 -5.70 15.14 1.81
N VAL A 106 -4.41 14.83 1.87
CA VAL A 106 -3.70 14.32 3.07
C VAL A 106 -2.38 15.05 3.24
N SER A 107 -1.82 15.00 4.43
CA SER A 107 -0.47 15.56 4.68
C SER A 107 0.58 14.89 3.79
N VAL A 108 1.51 15.68 3.25
CA VAL A 108 2.63 15.19 2.44
C VAL A 108 3.44 14.19 3.27
N PRO A 109 3.55 12.92 2.83
CA PRO A 109 4.36 11.94 3.55
C PRO A 109 5.84 12.31 3.49
N LYS A 110 6.60 11.97 4.54
CA LYS A 110 8.02 12.30 4.66
C LYS A 110 8.95 11.12 4.35
N ASP A 111 8.40 9.96 4.10
CA ASP A 111 9.10 8.70 3.81
C ASP A 111 8.98 8.32 2.33
N PHE A 112 9.86 7.46 1.85
CA PHE A 112 9.88 6.98 0.45
C PHE A 112 8.61 6.24 0.03
N SER A 113 8.38 6.17 -1.28
CA SER A 113 7.15 5.62 -1.86
C SER A 113 7.09 4.09 -1.83
N PHE A 114 8.18 3.42 -2.22
CA PHE A 114 8.19 1.97 -2.47
C PHE A 114 8.62 1.15 -1.24
N PRO A 115 7.95 0.04 -0.95
CA PRO A 115 6.60 -0.34 -1.39
C PRO A 115 5.51 0.37 -0.56
N SER A 116 4.24 0.29 -1.00
CA SER A 116 3.12 0.85 -0.24
C SER A 116 2.86 0.07 1.05
N ALA A 117 3.23 0.66 2.19
CA ALA A 117 3.08 0.02 3.51
C ALA A 117 1.61 -0.23 3.87
N HIS A 118 0.71 0.71 3.58
CA HIS A 118 -0.72 0.55 3.84
C HIS A 118 -1.30 -0.63 3.06
N THR A 119 -0.95 -0.76 1.79
CA THR A 119 -1.36 -1.90 0.97
C THR A 119 -0.79 -3.21 1.51
N MET A 120 0.51 -3.24 1.79
CA MET A 120 1.20 -4.44 2.24
C MET A 120 0.64 -4.95 3.57
N ILE A 121 0.44 -4.08 4.56
CA ILE A 121 -0.16 -4.40 5.87
C ILE A 121 -1.59 -4.91 5.70
N SER A 122 -2.42 -4.20 4.93
CA SER A 122 -3.83 -4.56 4.76
C SER A 122 -3.97 -5.89 4.03
N VAL A 123 -3.21 -6.10 2.94
CA VAL A 123 -3.26 -7.34 2.16
C VAL A 123 -2.71 -8.52 2.95
N SER A 124 -1.59 -8.35 3.68
CA SER A 124 -1.02 -9.43 4.46
C SER A 124 -1.95 -9.90 5.58
N ALA A 125 -2.55 -8.96 6.30
CA ALA A 125 -3.54 -9.27 7.34
C ALA A 125 -4.79 -9.94 6.77
N ALA A 126 -5.34 -9.42 5.66
CA ALA A 126 -6.51 -9.98 5.00
C ALA A 126 -6.25 -11.38 4.43
N ALA A 127 -5.09 -11.61 3.81
CA ALA A 127 -4.70 -12.91 3.28
C ALA A 127 -4.46 -13.95 4.40
N ALA A 128 -3.83 -13.56 5.50
CA ALA A 128 -3.70 -14.41 6.68
C ALA A 128 -5.08 -14.77 7.25
N LEU A 129 -5.99 -13.81 7.37
CA LEU A 129 -7.36 -14.06 7.82
C LEU A 129 -8.12 -14.99 6.86
N PHE A 130 -7.93 -14.81 5.54
CA PHE A 130 -8.55 -15.65 4.52
C PHE A 130 -8.13 -17.13 4.63
N HIS A 131 -6.89 -17.41 5.03
CA HIS A 131 -6.41 -18.76 5.25
C HIS A 131 -7.24 -19.47 6.35
N TYR A 132 -7.56 -18.79 7.45
CA TYR A 132 -8.31 -19.37 8.58
C TYR A 132 -9.82 -19.25 8.43
N SER A 133 -10.33 -18.26 7.73
CA SER A 133 -11.76 -18.02 7.54
C SER A 133 -12.05 -17.31 6.23
N LYS A 134 -12.49 -18.04 5.22
CA LYS A 134 -12.88 -17.46 3.92
C LYS A 134 -14.01 -16.43 4.05
N ALA A 135 -14.97 -16.68 4.96
CA ALA A 135 -16.11 -15.78 5.18
C ALA A 135 -15.68 -14.39 5.69
N LEU A 136 -14.64 -14.30 6.51
CA LEU A 136 -14.08 -13.04 6.99
C LEU A 136 -12.98 -12.51 6.06
N GLY A 137 -12.19 -13.40 5.46
CA GLY A 137 -11.07 -13.04 4.60
C GLY A 137 -11.49 -12.42 3.27
N ILE A 138 -12.59 -12.88 2.64
CA ILE A 138 -13.06 -12.28 1.38
C ILE A 138 -13.40 -10.79 1.55
N PRO A 139 -14.29 -10.39 2.49
CA PRO A 139 -14.54 -8.96 2.71
C PRO A 139 -13.29 -8.19 3.16
N ALA A 140 -12.40 -8.83 3.93
CA ALA A 140 -11.13 -8.22 4.33
C ALA A 140 -10.24 -7.92 3.11
N LEU A 141 -10.15 -8.83 2.14
CA LEU A 141 -9.39 -8.61 0.89
C LEU A 141 -10.00 -7.48 0.05
N VAL A 142 -11.33 -7.37 0.00
CA VAL A 142 -12.01 -6.24 -0.67
C VAL A 142 -11.63 -4.92 0.01
N ILE A 143 -11.66 -4.87 1.33
CA ILE A 143 -11.25 -3.68 2.08
C ILE A 143 -9.77 -3.36 1.83
N ALA A 144 -8.89 -4.36 1.82
CA ALA A 144 -7.48 -4.17 1.54
C ALA A 144 -7.23 -3.62 0.13
N ALA A 145 -7.99 -4.08 -0.87
CA ALA A 145 -7.95 -3.53 -2.22
C ALA A 145 -8.41 -2.05 -2.27
N LEU A 146 -9.47 -1.70 -1.54
CA LEU A 146 -9.93 -0.32 -1.41
C LEU A 146 -8.89 0.57 -0.72
N VAL A 147 -8.21 0.07 0.32
CA VAL A 147 -7.09 0.77 0.95
C VAL A 147 -5.95 0.99 -0.07
N GLY A 148 -5.57 -0.03 -0.84
CA GLY A 148 -4.56 0.11 -1.88
C GLY A 148 -4.94 1.14 -2.94
N PHE A 149 -6.18 1.07 -3.44
CA PHE A 149 -6.68 2.02 -4.44
C PHE A 149 -6.73 3.46 -3.90
N SER A 150 -7.09 3.63 -2.61
CA SER A 150 -7.08 4.95 -1.98
C SER A 150 -5.70 5.61 -2.04
N ARG A 151 -4.61 4.84 -2.04
CA ARG A 151 -3.24 5.39 -2.12
C ARG A 151 -2.92 5.98 -3.48
N LEU A 152 -3.50 5.40 -4.55
CA LEU A 152 -3.40 5.92 -5.91
C LEU A 152 -4.19 7.21 -6.05
N TYR A 153 -5.47 7.17 -5.64
CA TYR A 153 -6.35 8.34 -5.69
C TYR A 153 -5.78 9.54 -4.93
N LEU A 154 -5.17 9.31 -3.78
CA LEU A 154 -4.54 10.35 -2.95
C LEU A 154 -3.19 10.82 -3.48
N PHE A 155 -2.71 10.31 -4.62
CA PHE A 155 -1.47 10.70 -5.26
C PHE A 155 -0.22 10.56 -4.37
N VAL A 156 -0.21 9.57 -3.48
CA VAL A 156 0.89 9.35 -2.52
C VAL A 156 1.71 8.10 -2.79
N HIS A 157 1.23 7.20 -3.66
CA HIS A 157 1.92 5.99 -4.12
C HIS A 157 1.67 5.74 -5.59
N PHE A 158 2.64 5.13 -6.26
CA PHE A 158 2.52 4.67 -7.62
C PHE A 158 1.74 3.35 -7.74
N PRO A 159 1.11 3.05 -8.89
CA PRO A 159 0.50 1.74 -9.17
C PRO A 159 1.44 0.57 -8.89
N THR A 160 2.70 0.64 -9.31
CA THR A 160 3.69 -0.39 -9.06
C THR A 160 4.03 -0.56 -7.57
N ASP A 161 4.03 0.51 -6.75
CA ASP A 161 4.23 0.41 -5.30
C ASP A 161 3.10 -0.37 -4.63
N VAL A 162 1.86 -0.14 -5.09
CA VAL A 162 0.66 -0.81 -4.58
C VAL A 162 0.65 -2.28 -4.99
N LEU A 163 0.92 -2.57 -6.26
CA LEU A 163 0.95 -3.94 -6.78
C LEU A 163 2.03 -4.80 -6.11
N VAL A 164 3.26 -4.27 -6.03
CA VAL A 164 4.36 -4.98 -5.37
C VAL A 164 4.09 -5.11 -3.87
N GLY A 165 3.55 -4.08 -3.23
CA GLY A 165 3.12 -4.14 -1.84
C GLY A 165 2.08 -5.23 -1.60
N ALA A 166 1.11 -5.40 -2.50
CA ALA A 166 0.11 -6.46 -2.42
C ALA A 166 0.74 -7.86 -2.58
N VAL A 167 1.62 -8.05 -3.57
CA VAL A 167 2.32 -9.33 -3.80
C VAL A 167 3.15 -9.71 -2.57
N ILE A 168 3.98 -8.78 -2.08
CA ILE A 168 4.78 -9.03 -0.87
C ILE A 168 3.86 -9.33 0.32
N GLY A 169 2.76 -8.57 0.49
CA GLY A 169 1.80 -8.81 1.55
C GLY A 169 1.23 -10.22 1.54
N VAL A 170 0.87 -10.77 0.37
CA VAL A 170 0.41 -12.16 0.24
C VAL A 170 1.52 -13.15 0.63
N LEU A 171 2.75 -12.94 0.16
CA LEU A 171 3.87 -13.82 0.49
C LEU A 171 4.15 -13.84 2.00
N LEU A 172 4.12 -12.69 2.66
CA LEU A 172 4.31 -12.59 4.11
C LEU A 172 3.15 -13.22 4.89
N ALA A 173 1.93 -13.16 4.38
CA ALA A 173 0.81 -13.89 4.96
C ALA A 173 1.03 -15.41 4.92
N VAL A 174 1.49 -15.94 3.78
CA VAL A 174 1.80 -17.37 3.64
C VAL A 174 2.88 -17.81 4.62
N VAL A 175 3.91 -16.99 4.84
CA VAL A 175 4.98 -17.29 5.82
C VAL A 175 4.46 -17.26 7.27
N SER A 176 3.40 -16.51 7.54
CA SER A 176 2.84 -16.31 8.89
C SER A 176 1.75 -17.32 9.26
N CYS A 177 1.24 -18.10 8.31
CA CYS A 177 0.21 -19.13 8.50
C CYS A 177 0.80 -20.51 8.77
#